data_039a77c688ea1c252db82764c74f0821
#
_entry.id   039a77c688ea1c252db82764c74f0821
#
_cell.length_a   1.000
_cell.length_b   1.000
_cell.length_c   1.000
_cell.angle_alpha   90.00
_cell.angle_beta   90.00
_cell.angle_gamma   90.00
#
_symmetry.space_group_name_H-M   'P 1'
#
loop_
_entity.id
_entity.type
_entity.pdbx_description
1 polymer ?
#
loop_
_entity_poly.entity_id
_entity_poly.type
_entity_poly.pdbx_seq_one_letter_code
_entity_poly.pdbx_strand_id
1 'polypeptide(L)'
;MKPLKPSAEALLALPSVGTLSTVRPDGSPHVVTVRFTWDADAELARVLTIDTTRKAHNLLAAPGSRAAICQPEGARWITLEGTATLSADPHRVHEGVRRYLARYGSPPPAPPGRVVVEIAVDRVLGIH
;
A
#
# COMPACT_ATOMS: atom_id res chain seq x y z
N MET A 1 -8.51 12.22 -9.14
CA MET A 1 -9.31 10.97 -9.20
C MET A 1 -10.66 11.23 -8.57
N LYS A 2 -11.71 10.58 -9.02
CA LYS A 2 -13.01 10.69 -8.36
C LYS A 2 -12.93 10.05 -6.97
N PRO A 3 -13.66 10.61 -5.97
CA PRO A 3 -13.74 9.95 -4.66
C PRO A 3 -14.27 8.52 -4.78
N LEU A 4 -13.81 7.64 -3.90
CA LEU A 4 -14.30 6.28 -3.86
C LEU A 4 -15.76 6.24 -3.40
N LYS A 5 -16.49 5.22 -3.84
CA LYS A 5 -17.84 4.95 -3.33
C LYS A 5 -17.79 4.66 -1.83
N PRO A 6 -18.86 4.96 -1.08
CA PRO A 6 -18.91 4.61 0.34
C PRO A 6 -18.68 3.11 0.60
N SER A 7 -19.16 2.22 -0.28
CA SER A 7 -18.92 0.78 -0.15
C SER A 7 -17.44 0.42 -0.28
N ALA A 8 -16.70 1.08 -1.16
CA ALA A 8 -15.27 0.89 -1.30
C ALA A 8 -14.51 1.39 -0.08
N GLU A 9 -14.86 2.59 0.42
CA GLU A 9 -14.27 3.12 1.66
C GLU A 9 -14.53 2.18 2.84
N ALA A 10 -15.72 1.60 2.93
CA ALA A 10 -16.06 0.64 3.98
C ALA A 10 -15.19 -0.62 3.93
N LEU A 11 -14.91 -1.16 2.73
CA LEU A 11 -13.99 -2.28 2.58
C LEU A 11 -12.59 -1.92 3.07
N LEU A 12 -12.09 -0.76 2.67
CA LEU A 12 -10.73 -0.32 3.03
C LEU A 12 -10.59 0.05 4.51
N ALA A 13 -11.70 0.25 5.22
CA ALA A 13 -11.71 0.49 6.66
C ALA A 13 -11.66 -0.81 7.47
N LEU A 14 -11.99 -1.96 6.89
CA LEU A 14 -11.88 -3.25 7.57
C LEU A 14 -10.40 -3.57 7.87
N PRO A 15 -10.09 -4.24 9.01
CA PRO A 15 -8.70 -4.57 9.35
C PRO A 15 -8.21 -5.78 8.54
N SER A 16 -8.25 -5.65 7.23
CA SER A 16 -7.95 -6.72 6.28
C SER A 16 -6.56 -6.55 5.68
N VAL A 17 -6.03 -7.63 5.12
CA VAL A 17 -4.78 -7.62 4.35
C VAL A 17 -5.09 -7.49 2.86
N GLY A 18 -4.08 -7.15 2.07
CA GLY A 18 -4.13 -7.16 0.63
C GLY A 18 -2.88 -7.81 0.04
N THR A 19 -2.87 -7.97 -1.27
CA THR A 19 -1.67 -8.39 -1.99
C THR A 19 -1.07 -7.18 -2.70
N LEU A 20 0.22 -6.95 -2.47
CA LEU A 20 0.98 -5.90 -3.14
C LEU A 20 1.76 -6.50 -4.30
N SER A 21 1.54 -5.97 -5.49
CA SER A 21 2.27 -6.34 -6.70
C SER A 21 3.24 -5.23 -7.08
N THR A 22 4.50 -5.58 -7.19
CA THR A 22 5.57 -4.72 -7.73
C THR A 22 6.29 -5.48 -8.84
N VAL A 23 7.15 -4.80 -9.59
CA VAL A 23 7.85 -5.39 -10.74
C VAL A 23 9.34 -5.51 -10.40
N ARG A 24 9.89 -6.71 -10.58
CA ARG A 24 11.34 -6.95 -10.44
C ARG A 24 12.10 -6.28 -11.60
N PRO A 25 13.41 -6.05 -11.45
CA PRO A 25 14.22 -5.46 -12.51
C PRO A 25 14.15 -6.21 -13.86
N ASP A 26 13.90 -7.52 -13.84
CA ASP A 26 13.76 -8.33 -15.06
C ASP A 26 12.37 -8.25 -15.69
N GLY A 27 11.45 -7.46 -15.11
CA GLY A 27 10.08 -7.30 -15.60
C GLY A 27 9.09 -8.32 -15.04
N SER A 28 9.53 -9.29 -14.25
CA SER A 28 8.62 -10.27 -13.66
C SER A 28 7.87 -9.68 -12.45
N PRO A 29 6.61 -10.08 -12.21
CA PRO A 29 5.85 -9.60 -11.07
C PRO A 29 6.33 -10.23 -9.76
N HIS A 30 6.33 -9.43 -8.70
CA HIS A 30 6.48 -9.89 -7.32
C HIS A 30 5.19 -9.59 -6.58
N VAL A 31 4.58 -10.60 -5.99
CA VAL A 31 3.31 -10.49 -5.28
C VAL A 31 3.48 -11.00 -3.86
N VAL A 32 3.09 -10.19 -2.87
CA VAL A 32 3.22 -10.53 -1.46
C VAL A 32 2.02 -9.99 -0.68
N THR A 33 1.58 -10.75 0.33
CA THR A 33 0.53 -10.29 1.24
C THR A 33 1.09 -9.24 2.18
N VAL A 34 0.35 -8.14 2.33
CA VAL A 34 0.74 -7.00 3.17
C VAL A 34 -0.44 -6.48 3.98
N ARG A 35 -0.14 -5.81 5.09
CA ARG A 35 -1.06 -4.84 5.70
C ARG A 35 -0.81 -3.50 5.04
N PHE A 36 -1.88 -2.76 4.77
CA PHE A 36 -1.78 -1.46 4.11
C PHE A 36 -2.86 -0.53 4.63
N THR A 37 -2.73 0.75 4.32
CA THR A 37 -3.74 1.75 4.67
C THR A 37 -4.10 2.58 3.45
N TRP A 38 -5.33 3.07 3.44
CA TRP A 38 -5.83 4.00 2.43
C TRP A 38 -6.02 5.37 3.04
N ASP A 39 -5.44 6.38 2.43
CA ASP A 39 -5.58 7.78 2.78
C ASP A 39 -6.38 8.48 1.68
N ALA A 40 -7.66 8.70 1.94
CA ALA A 40 -8.55 9.29 0.94
C ALA A 40 -8.18 10.74 0.59
N ASP A 41 -7.68 11.51 1.56
CA ASP A 41 -7.34 12.91 1.34
C ASP A 41 -6.11 13.05 0.45
N ALA A 42 -5.08 12.24 0.70
CA ALA A 42 -3.85 12.26 -0.08
C ALA A 42 -3.91 11.36 -1.31
N GLU A 43 -4.92 10.51 -1.42
CA GLU A 43 -5.05 9.47 -2.45
C GLU A 43 -3.84 8.54 -2.48
N LEU A 44 -3.34 8.19 -1.27
CA LEU A 44 -2.19 7.33 -1.09
C LEU A 44 -2.56 6.01 -0.41
N ALA A 45 -2.09 4.90 -0.98
CA ALA A 45 -2.02 3.63 -0.28
C ALA A 45 -0.61 3.50 0.31
N ARG A 46 -0.50 3.14 1.59
CA ARG A 46 0.79 3.04 2.29
C ARG A 46 1.03 1.64 2.82
N VAL A 47 2.26 1.18 2.66
CA VAL A 47 2.75 -0.09 3.21
C VAL A 47 4.05 0.17 3.96
N LEU A 48 4.09 -0.19 5.24
CA LEU A 48 5.35 -0.16 5.99
C LEU A 48 6.14 -1.42 5.69
N THR A 49 7.44 -1.28 5.49
CA THR A 49 8.35 -2.40 5.27
C THR A 49 9.74 -2.03 5.79
N ILE A 50 10.71 -2.89 5.55
CA ILE A 50 12.12 -2.60 5.80
C ILE A 50 12.87 -2.50 4.47
N ASP A 51 13.96 -1.75 4.45
CA ASP A 51 14.68 -1.40 3.22
C ASP A 51 15.37 -2.60 2.55
N THR A 52 15.42 -3.76 3.22
CA THR A 52 16.05 -4.99 2.68
C THR A 52 15.06 -5.93 1.99
N THR A 53 13.76 -5.63 1.99
CA THR A 53 12.76 -6.50 1.35
C THR A 53 12.80 -6.40 -0.17
N ARG A 54 12.29 -7.46 -0.86
CA ARG A 54 12.24 -7.46 -2.34
C ARG A 54 11.39 -6.29 -2.87
N LYS A 55 10.24 -6.03 -2.25
CA LYS A 55 9.39 -4.90 -2.67
C LYS A 55 10.09 -3.55 -2.52
N ALA A 56 10.88 -3.37 -1.45
CA ALA A 56 11.66 -2.16 -1.28
C ALA A 56 12.74 -2.02 -2.37
N HIS A 57 13.48 -3.10 -2.64
CA HIS A 57 14.51 -3.11 -3.68
C HIS A 57 13.91 -2.85 -5.07
N ASN A 58 12.75 -3.40 -5.38
CA ASN A 58 12.07 -3.15 -6.66
C ASN A 58 11.79 -1.66 -6.86
N LEU A 59 11.31 -0.98 -5.82
CA LEU A 59 10.97 0.43 -5.91
C LEU A 59 12.20 1.34 -5.88
N LEU A 60 13.27 0.95 -5.19
CA LEU A 60 14.54 1.67 -5.22
C LEU A 60 15.19 1.59 -6.61
N ALA A 61 15.07 0.43 -7.27
CA ALA A 61 15.62 0.23 -8.62
C ALA A 61 14.83 1.00 -9.69
N ALA A 62 13.52 1.19 -9.49
CA ALA A 62 12.64 1.85 -10.45
C ALA A 62 11.64 2.78 -9.75
N PRO A 63 12.11 3.94 -9.20
CA PRO A 63 11.21 4.89 -8.54
C PRO A 63 10.11 5.35 -9.49
N GLY A 64 8.88 5.44 -8.96
CA GLY A 64 7.72 5.85 -9.77
C GLY A 64 7.18 4.74 -10.67
N SER A 65 7.63 3.50 -10.51
CA SER A 65 7.06 2.36 -11.25
C SER A 65 5.63 2.07 -10.79
N ARG A 66 4.87 1.37 -11.64
CA ARG A 66 3.49 0.99 -11.33
C ARG A 66 3.47 -0.10 -10.27
N ALA A 67 2.52 0.02 -9.34
CA ALA A 67 2.24 -0.99 -8.33
C ALA A 67 0.74 -1.09 -8.10
N ALA A 68 0.31 -2.18 -7.49
CA ALA A 68 -1.10 -2.41 -7.19
C ALA A 68 -1.27 -3.14 -5.87
N ILE A 69 -2.34 -2.82 -5.16
CA ILE A 69 -2.77 -3.57 -3.98
C ILE A 69 -4.19 -4.05 -4.23
N CYS A 70 -4.41 -5.36 -4.06
CA CYS A 70 -5.74 -5.96 -4.15
C CYS A 70 -6.18 -6.46 -2.76
N GLN A 71 -7.35 -6.01 -2.32
CA GLN A 71 -7.97 -6.49 -1.08
C GLN A 71 -9.21 -7.32 -1.41
N PRO A 72 -9.17 -8.65 -1.21
CA PRO A 72 -10.35 -9.50 -1.35
C PRO A 72 -11.17 -9.51 -0.06
N GLU A 73 -12.49 -9.51 -0.20
CA GLU A 73 -13.46 -9.64 0.90
C GLU A 73 -14.61 -10.54 0.45
N GLY A 74 -14.40 -11.85 0.48
CA GLY A 74 -15.37 -12.81 -0.04
C GLY A 74 -15.57 -12.62 -1.55
N ALA A 75 -16.81 -12.39 -1.98
CA ALA A 75 -17.13 -12.18 -3.39
C ALA A 75 -16.82 -10.76 -3.85
N ARG A 76 -16.52 -9.85 -2.94
CA ARG A 76 -16.15 -8.45 -3.27
C ARG A 76 -14.64 -8.29 -3.20
N TRP A 77 -14.14 -7.32 -3.93
CA TRP A 77 -12.70 -7.01 -3.93
C TRP A 77 -12.48 -5.60 -4.44
N ILE A 78 -11.35 -5.04 -4.08
CA ILE A 78 -10.92 -3.73 -4.58
C ILE A 78 -9.43 -3.78 -4.89
N THR A 79 -9.04 -3.23 -6.04
CA THR A 79 -7.63 -3.05 -6.42
C THR A 79 -7.34 -1.57 -6.60
N LEU A 80 -6.29 -1.12 -5.92
CA LEU A 80 -5.78 0.24 -5.99
C LEU A 80 -4.49 0.19 -6.80
N GLU A 81 -4.44 0.91 -7.92
CA GLU A 81 -3.27 0.96 -8.81
C GLU A 81 -2.72 2.38 -8.87
N GLY A 82 -1.42 2.50 -8.96
CA GLY A 82 -0.79 3.80 -9.09
C GLY A 82 0.72 3.73 -9.24
N THR A 83 1.34 4.89 -9.15
CA THR A 83 2.80 5.03 -9.13
C THR A 83 3.31 4.90 -7.71
N ALA A 84 4.36 4.11 -7.52
CA ALA A 84 4.88 3.78 -6.20
C ALA A 84 6.26 4.38 -5.98
N THR A 85 6.48 4.86 -4.77
CA THR A 85 7.78 5.32 -4.29
C THR A 85 8.06 4.76 -2.92
N LEU A 86 9.34 4.70 -2.55
CA LEU A 86 9.79 4.29 -1.23
C LEU A 86 10.39 5.50 -0.53
N SER A 87 10.03 5.71 0.73
CA SER A 87 10.54 6.84 1.52
C SER A 87 11.05 6.39 2.87
N ALA A 88 12.21 6.91 3.25
CA ALA A 88 12.77 6.80 4.59
C ALA A 88 12.55 8.10 5.39
N ASP A 89 11.86 9.09 4.83
CA ASP A 89 11.55 10.35 5.52
C ASP A 89 10.79 10.06 6.81
N PRO A 90 11.29 10.48 7.97
CA PRO A 90 10.65 10.21 9.26
C PRO A 90 9.20 10.68 9.34
N HIS A 91 8.85 11.80 8.72
CA HIS A 91 7.47 12.31 8.72
C HIS A 91 6.53 11.40 7.92
N ARG A 92 7.00 10.90 6.76
CA ARG A 92 6.20 9.99 5.93
C ARG A 92 6.06 8.63 6.57
N VAL A 93 7.13 8.11 7.17
CA VAL A 93 7.09 6.84 7.92
C VAL A 93 6.14 6.97 9.10
N HIS A 94 6.21 8.08 9.85
CA HIS A 94 5.33 8.33 10.99
C HIS A 94 3.85 8.36 10.59
N GLU A 95 3.51 8.99 9.47
CA GLU A 95 2.14 9.00 8.97
C GLU A 95 1.66 7.59 8.62
N GLY A 96 2.54 6.76 8.04
CA GLY A 96 2.24 5.35 7.80
C GLY A 96 1.96 4.58 9.09
N VAL A 97 2.74 4.83 10.14
CA VAL A 97 2.55 4.22 11.45
C VAL A 97 1.22 4.64 12.07
N ARG A 98 0.91 5.93 12.02
CA ARG A 98 -0.33 6.46 12.57
C ARG A 98 -1.55 5.83 11.91
N ARG A 99 -1.54 5.70 10.59
CA ARG A 99 -2.65 5.11 9.84
C ARG A 99 -2.76 3.61 10.07
N TYR A 100 -1.63 2.92 10.19
CA TYR A 100 -1.61 1.50 10.54
C TYR A 100 -2.30 1.26 11.89
N LEU A 101 -1.92 2.05 12.91
CA LEU A 101 -2.54 1.94 14.23
C LEU A 101 -4.05 2.18 14.17
N ALA A 102 -4.49 3.19 13.41
CA ALA A 102 -5.91 3.50 13.28
C ALA A 102 -6.70 2.35 12.63
N ARG A 103 -6.13 1.69 11.61
CA ARG A 103 -6.83 0.61 10.90
C ARG A 103 -6.78 -0.72 11.65
N TYR A 104 -5.63 -1.09 12.21
CA TYR A 104 -5.39 -2.43 12.76
C TYR A 104 -5.45 -2.49 14.28
N GLY A 105 -5.55 -1.37 14.96
CA GLY A 105 -5.77 -1.32 16.41
C GLY A 105 -4.53 -1.60 17.27
N SER A 106 -3.37 -1.80 16.66
CA SER A 106 -2.10 -2.00 17.36
C SER A 106 -0.95 -1.40 16.56
N PRO A 107 0.14 -0.97 17.22
CA PRO A 107 1.27 -0.39 16.52
C PRO A 107 1.98 -1.44 15.64
N PRO A 108 2.53 -1.04 14.48
CA PRO A 108 3.32 -1.95 13.66
C PRO A 108 4.66 -2.24 14.34
N PRO A 109 5.34 -3.35 13.97
CA PRO A 109 6.73 -3.57 14.35
C PRO A 109 7.60 -2.39 13.95
N ALA A 110 8.62 -2.09 14.76
CA ALA A 110 9.53 -0.97 14.53
C ALA A 110 10.98 -1.45 14.35
N PRO A 111 11.28 -2.29 13.32
CA PRO A 111 12.63 -2.77 13.09
C PRO A 111 13.54 -1.67 12.57
N PRO A 112 14.87 -1.81 12.69
CA PRO A 112 15.80 -0.93 12.00
C PRO A 112 15.57 -0.97 10.49
N GLY A 113 15.74 0.18 9.82
CA GLY A 113 15.54 0.27 8.37
C GLY A 113 14.10 0.33 7.93
N ARG A 114 13.17 0.66 8.83
CA ARG A 114 11.75 0.81 8.47
C ARG A 114 11.56 1.96 7.50
N VAL A 115 10.86 1.68 6.41
CA VAL A 115 10.53 2.62 5.35
C VAL A 115 9.04 2.49 5.01
N VAL A 116 8.52 3.44 4.24
CA VAL A 116 7.13 3.41 3.78
C VAL A 116 7.08 3.37 2.26
N VAL A 117 6.29 2.43 1.73
CA VAL A 117 5.87 2.43 0.33
C VAL A 117 4.65 3.33 0.24
N GLU A 118 4.67 4.27 -0.70
CA GLU A 118 3.52 5.13 -0.99
C GLU A 118 3.12 4.92 -2.44
N ILE A 119 1.86 4.53 -2.66
CA ILE A 119 1.29 4.39 -4.00
C ILE A 119 0.32 5.54 -4.21
N ALA A 120 0.67 6.43 -5.14
CA ALA A 120 -0.22 7.49 -5.59
C ALA A 120 -1.26 6.85 -6.53
N VAL A 121 -2.44 6.60 -5.98
CA VAL A 121 -3.49 5.82 -6.66
C VAL A 121 -4.18 6.67 -7.70
N ASP A 122 -4.24 6.16 -8.94
CA ASP A 122 -4.88 6.83 -10.07
C ASP A 122 -5.93 5.95 -10.77
N ARG A 123 -6.05 4.67 -10.38
CA ARG A 123 -7.03 3.75 -10.94
C ARG A 123 -7.53 2.81 -9.86
N VAL A 124 -8.84 2.60 -9.83
CA VAL A 124 -9.51 1.69 -8.88
C VAL A 124 -10.35 0.71 -9.67
N LEU A 125 -10.17 -0.57 -9.38
CA LEU A 125 -10.91 -1.67 -10.00
C LEU A 125 -11.64 -2.45 -8.91
N GLY A 126 -12.66 -3.19 -9.29
CA GLY A 126 -13.23 -4.17 -8.37
C GLY A 126 -14.73 -4.26 -8.38
N ILE A 127 -15.22 -5.18 -7.53
CA ILE A 127 -16.64 -5.36 -7.20
C ILE A 127 -16.78 -4.96 -5.74
N HIS A 128 -17.23 -3.77 -5.54
CA HIS A 128 -17.33 -3.19 -4.21
C HIS A 128 -18.56 -2.29 -4.08
#